data_a430a2ed6710a029ddd7675122cc15f9
#
_entry.id   a430a2ed6710a029ddd7675122cc15f9
#
_cell.length_a   1.000
_cell.length_b   1.000
_cell.length_c   1.000
_cell.angle_alpha   90.00
_cell.angle_beta   90.00
_cell.angle_gamma   90.00
#
_symmetry.space_group_name_H-M   'P 1'
#
loop_
_entity.id
_entity.type
_entity.pdbx_description
1 polymer ?
#
loop_
_entity_poly.entity_id
_entity_poly.type
_entity_poly.pdbx_seq_one_letter_code
_entity_poly.pdbx_strand_id
1 'polypeptide(L)'
;MDGMALKVNEIMFKHPEYLRDSKVFADAINDAVAIREHSERKKALEEPCVVISPAGMLVGGNAVFYLQQLAFNDRNGIALVSYQGEGTPGRKLLETGKVSTRGREMNVMAEVKQFEFSGHADRNELFGMIKQIKGNPQVLTVHGDSESCDIFAKEIQEKFGFSAHAPAVNETITV
;
A
#
# COMPACT_ATOMS: atom_id res chain seq x y z
N MET A 1 12.92 -11.70 1.86
CA MET A 1 11.66 -11.43 1.13
C MET A 1 10.71 -12.60 1.32
N ASP A 2 9.44 -12.37 1.64
CA ASP A 2 8.52 -13.43 2.08
C ASP A 2 7.17 -13.39 1.35
N GLY A 3 6.53 -14.54 1.24
CA GLY A 3 5.15 -14.72 0.81
C GLY A 3 4.86 -14.32 -0.64
N MET A 4 3.77 -13.58 -0.84
CA MET A 4 3.28 -13.15 -2.16
C MET A 4 4.30 -12.33 -2.95
N ALA A 5 5.20 -11.61 -2.28
CA ALA A 5 6.26 -10.83 -2.94
C ALA A 5 7.14 -11.70 -3.84
N LEU A 6 7.42 -12.95 -3.46
CA LEU A 6 8.18 -13.89 -4.29
C LEU A 6 7.44 -14.22 -5.59
N LYS A 7 6.12 -14.47 -5.51
CA LYS A 7 5.30 -14.78 -6.70
C LYS A 7 5.19 -13.59 -7.63
N VAL A 8 5.05 -12.38 -7.08
CA VAL A 8 5.01 -11.15 -7.88
C VAL A 8 6.31 -10.99 -8.65
N ASN A 9 7.46 -11.16 -7.99
CA ASN A 9 8.75 -11.08 -8.65
C ASN A 9 8.93 -12.13 -9.76
N GLU A 10 8.50 -13.37 -9.53
CA GLU A 10 8.51 -14.42 -10.56
C GLU A 10 7.70 -14.04 -11.81
N ILE A 11 6.56 -13.34 -11.62
CA ILE A 11 5.75 -12.82 -12.72
C ILE A 11 6.47 -11.66 -13.42
N MET A 12 7.00 -10.71 -12.65
CA MET A 12 7.69 -9.53 -13.21
C MET A 12 8.93 -9.94 -14.02
N PHE A 13 9.66 -10.99 -13.64
CA PHE A 13 10.75 -11.54 -14.45
C PHE A 13 10.31 -12.05 -15.83
N LYS A 14 9.06 -12.52 -15.95
CA LYS A 14 8.50 -12.99 -17.22
C LYS A 14 7.99 -11.84 -18.11
N HIS A 15 7.89 -10.66 -17.55
CA HIS A 15 7.34 -9.46 -18.19
C HIS A 15 8.27 -8.25 -18.03
N PRO A 16 9.53 -8.35 -18.55
CA PRO A 16 10.51 -7.27 -18.39
C PRO A 16 10.09 -5.97 -19.09
N GLU A 17 9.17 -6.03 -20.05
CA GLU A 17 8.60 -4.88 -20.76
C GLU A 17 7.84 -3.91 -19.85
N TYR A 18 7.39 -4.34 -18.67
CA TYR A 18 6.72 -3.49 -17.68
C TYR A 18 7.68 -2.93 -16.62
N LEU A 19 8.97 -3.29 -16.68
CA LEU A 19 9.96 -2.80 -15.73
C LEU A 19 10.68 -1.58 -16.29
N ARG A 20 10.86 -0.56 -15.46
CA ARG A 20 11.65 0.62 -15.80
C ARG A 20 13.11 0.26 -16.12
N ASP A 21 13.68 -0.68 -15.36
CA ASP A 21 15.02 -1.21 -15.55
C ASP A 21 15.04 -2.68 -15.07
N SER A 22 14.99 -3.60 -16.03
CA SER A 22 14.95 -5.03 -15.75
C SER A 22 16.25 -5.56 -15.13
N LYS A 23 17.39 -4.92 -15.42
CA LYS A 23 18.68 -5.31 -14.85
C LYS A 23 18.77 -4.94 -13.39
N VAL A 24 18.47 -3.70 -13.04
CA VAL A 24 18.44 -3.25 -11.63
C VAL A 24 17.46 -4.08 -10.82
N PHE A 25 16.30 -4.40 -11.40
CA PHE A 25 15.34 -5.29 -10.75
C PHE A 25 15.91 -6.69 -10.49
N ALA A 26 16.54 -7.29 -11.50
CA ALA A 26 17.15 -8.62 -11.37
C ALA A 26 18.25 -8.64 -10.32
N ASP A 27 19.14 -7.65 -10.31
CA ASP A 27 20.23 -7.54 -9.32
C ASP A 27 19.64 -7.43 -7.90
N ALA A 28 18.64 -6.56 -7.69
CA ALA A 28 18.00 -6.40 -6.38
C ALA A 28 17.28 -7.67 -5.88
N ILE A 29 16.69 -8.46 -6.78
CA ILE A 29 16.05 -9.72 -6.40
C ILE A 29 17.08 -10.82 -6.11
N ASN A 30 18.16 -10.87 -6.84
CA ASN A 30 19.23 -11.87 -6.62
C ASN A 30 19.92 -11.68 -5.27
N ASP A 31 20.00 -10.44 -4.77
CA ASP A 31 20.55 -10.14 -3.44
C ASP A 31 19.57 -10.48 -2.30
N ALA A 32 18.30 -10.72 -2.62
CA ALA A 32 17.28 -11.01 -1.62
C ALA A 32 17.15 -12.50 -1.30
N VAL A 33 17.22 -12.83 -0.02
CA VAL A 33 16.96 -14.21 0.45
C VAL A 33 15.46 -14.48 0.43
N ALA A 34 15.06 -15.54 -0.27
CA ALA A 34 13.66 -15.99 -0.33
C ALA A 34 13.29 -16.76 0.96
N ILE A 35 12.19 -16.36 1.59
CA ILE A 35 11.60 -17.03 2.76
C ILE A 35 10.32 -17.72 2.33
N ARG A 36 10.28 -19.04 2.44
CA ARG A 36 9.16 -19.87 2.00
C ARG A 36 8.42 -20.53 3.16
N GLU A 37 9.15 -20.85 4.24
CA GLU A 37 8.64 -21.61 5.37
C GLU A 37 8.65 -20.81 6.68
N HIS A 38 7.82 -21.24 7.63
CA HIS A 38 7.70 -20.57 8.93
C HIS A 38 9.00 -20.65 9.76
N SER A 39 9.72 -21.75 9.66
CA SER A 39 11.04 -21.95 10.31
C SER A 39 12.07 -20.94 9.84
N GLU A 40 12.09 -20.64 8.54
CA GLU A 40 13.00 -19.67 7.93
C GLU A 40 12.72 -18.24 8.40
N ARG A 41 11.43 -17.90 8.67
CA ARG A 41 11.06 -16.59 9.22
C ARG A 41 11.73 -16.31 10.56
N LYS A 42 11.77 -17.31 11.45
CA LYS A 42 12.40 -17.16 12.76
C LYS A 42 13.90 -17.02 12.61
N LYS A 43 14.50 -17.88 11.79
CA LYS A 43 15.94 -17.86 11.53
C LYS A 43 16.40 -16.52 10.92
N ALA A 44 15.62 -15.94 10.02
CA ALA A 44 15.95 -14.65 9.42
C ALA A 44 15.99 -13.48 10.43
N LEU A 45 15.36 -13.63 11.59
CA LEU A 45 15.35 -12.61 12.65
C LEU A 45 16.46 -12.80 13.71
N GLU A 46 17.30 -13.81 13.57
CA GLU A 46 18.45 -14.05 14.48
C GLU A 46 19.58 -13.05 14.23
N GLU A 47 19.64 -12.46 13.03
CA GLU A 47 20.63 -11.46 12.64
C GLU A 47 19.95 -10.18 12.15
N PRO A 48 20.64 -9.01 12.19
CA PRO A 48 20.12 -7.78 11.63
C PRO A 48 19.80 -7.95 10.15
N CYS A 49 18.56 -7.66 9.77
CA CYS A 49 18.10 -7.83 8.39
C CYS A 49 16.98 -6.83 8.03
N VAL A 50 16.74 -6.68 6.73
CA VAL A 50 15.56 -6.00 6.20
C VAL A 50 14.58 -7.05 5.70
N VAL A 51 13.38 -7.08 6.27
CA VAL A 51 12.31 -7.99 5.86
C VAL A 51 11.33 -7.27 4.95
N ILE A 52 11.10 -7.82 3.76
CA ILE A 52 10.05 -7.36 2.84
C ILE A 52 8.92 -8.38 2.89
N SER A 53 7.74 -7.94 3.32
CA SER A 53 6.57 -8.80 3.47
C SER A 53 5.31 -8.10 2.96
N PRO A 54 4.43 -8.79 2.22
CA PRO A 54 3.15 -8.25 1.76
C PRO A 54 2.16 -8.13 2.93
N ALA A 55 0.95 -7.59 2.62
CA ALA A 55 -0.08 -7.17 3.55
C ALA A 55 0.28 -5.89 4.32
N GLY A 56 0.65 -4.83 3.57
CA GLY A 56 1.10 -3.55 4.11
C GLY A 56 0.12 -2.85 5.06
N MET A 57 -1.19 -3.10 4.95
CA MET A 57 -2.20 -2.57 5.88
C MET A 57 -2.28 -3.36 7.20
N LEU A 58 -1.47 -4.39 7.38
CA LEU A 58 -1.39 -5.23 8.59
C LEU A 58 -2.70 -5.97 8.94
N VAL A 59 -3.59 -6.17 7.97
CA VAL A 59 -4.86 -6.87 8.16
C VAL A 59 -4.66 -8.38 8.36
N GLY A 60 -3.52 -8.93 7.92
CA GLY A 60 -3.21 -10.35 8.04
C GLY A 60 -1.87 -10.72 7.39
N GLY A 61 -1.66 -12.01 7.18
CA GLY A 61 -0.49 -12.53 6.49
C GLY A 61 0.82 -12.47 7.28
N ASN A 62 1.92 -12.62 6.56
CA ASN A 62 3.25 -12.73 7.17
C ASN A 62 3.74 -11.41 7.81
N ALA A 63 3.26 -10.25 7.31
CA ALA A 63 3.59 -8.95 7.90
C ALA A 63 3.19 -8.86 9.37
N VAL A 64 2.04 -9.45 9.74
CA VAL A 64 1.58 -9.48 11.14
C VAL A 64 2.50 -10.32 12.02
N PHE A 65 3.03 -11.44 11.50
CA PHE A 65 4.02 -12.23 12.22
C PHE A 65 5.28 -11.39 12.53
N TYR A 66 5.83 -10.72 11.52
CA TYR A 66 7.02 -9.88 11.72
C TYR A 66 6.75 -8.70 12.65
N LEU A 67 5.60 -8.05 12.52
CA LEU A 67 5.17 -6.99 13.42
C LEU A 67 5.19 -7.47 14.89
N GLN A 68 4.64 -8.65 15.17
CA GLN A 68 4.59 -9.21 16.52
C GLN A 68 5.98 -9.53 17.09
N GLN A 69 6.97 -9.84 16.25
CA GLN A 69 8.33 -10.12 16.66
C GLN A 69 9.17 -8.85 16.85
N LEU A 70 8.94 -7.83 16.03
CA LEU A 70 9.82 -6.67 15.91
C LEU A 70 9.30 -5.41 16.60
N ALA A 71 7.99 -5.31 16.84
CA ALA A 71 7.34 -4.09 17.33
C ALA A 71 7.79 -3.62 18.72
N PHE A 72 8.31 -4.51 19.56
CA PHE A 72 8.58 -4.24 20.97
C PHE A 72 10.07 -4.03 21.29
N ASN A 73 10.88 -3.72 20.29
CA ASN A 73 12.28 -3.36 20.44
C ASN A 73 12.54 -2.05 19.71
N ASP A 74 13.04 -1.05 20.43
CA ASP A 74 13.33 0.31 19.95
C ASP A 74 14.48 0.39 18.93
N ARG A 75 15.27 -0.68 18.80
CA ARG A 75 16.29 -0.78 17.75
C ARG A 75 15.74 -1.21 16.38
N ASN A 76 14.48 -1.59 16.33
CA ASN A 76 13.82 -2.00 15.10
C ASN A 76 13.10 -0.81 14.43
N GLY A 77 12.90 -0.93 13.10
CA GLY A 77 12.10 0.00 12.31
C GLY A 77 10.99 -0.74 11.55
N ILE A 78 9.85 -0.09 11.40
CA ILE A 78 8.71 -0.56 10.62
C ILE A 78 8.42 0.48 9.54
N ALA A 79 8.64 0.11 8.27
CA ALA A 79 8.32 0.93 7.12
C ALA A 79 7.01 0.46 6.49
N LEU A 80 5.97 1.28 6.56
CA LEU A 80 4.71 1.07 5.86
C LEU A 80 4.81 1.75 4.51
N VAL A 81 4.88 0.96 3.43
CA VAL A 81 5.21 1.46 2.07
C VAL A 81 3.98 1.54 1.14
N SER A 82 2.78 1.50 1.72
CA SER A 82 1.52 1.57 0.99
C SER A 82 0.52 2.47 1.70
N TYR A 83 -0.54 2.83 0.98
CA TYR A 83 -1.70 3.49 1.57
C TYR A 83 -2.24 2.69 2.76
N GLN A 84 -2.64 3.39 3.81
CA GLN A 84 -3.23 2.82 5.02
C GLN A 84 -4.70 3.25 5.10
N GLY A 85 -5.61 2.36 4.71
CA GLY A 85 -7.05 2.63 4.72
C GLY A 85 -7.61 2.85 6.12
N GLU A 86 -8.65 3.65 6.21
CA GLU A 86 -9.37 3.88 7.47
C GLU A 86 -9.84 2.56 8.08
N GLY A 87 -9.76 2.45 9.41
CA GLY A 87 -10.13 1.25 10.16
C GLY A 87 -9.12 0.09 10.06
N THR A 88 -8.03 0.21 9.28
CA THR A 88 -7.01 -0.84 9.20
C THR A 88 -6.02 -0.79 10.36
N PRO A 89 -5.42 -1.94 10.75
CA PRO A 89 -4.40 -1.96 11.79
C PRO A 89 -3.17 -1.11 11.47
N GLY A 90 -2.77 -1.00 10.20
CA GLY A 90 -1.67 -0.15 9.77
C GLY A 90 -1.97 1.33 9.94
N ARG A 91 -3.20 1.76 9.64
CA ARG A 91 -3.67 3.13 9.89
C ARG A 91 -3.67 3.43 11.40
N LYS A 92 -4.22 2.53 12.19
CA LYS A 92 -4.21 2.65 13.66
C LYS A 92 -2.79 2.75 14.22
N LEU A 93 -1.86 1.96 13.70
CA LEU A 93 -0.45 2.03 14.11
C LEU A 93 0.15 3.41 13.84
N LEU A 94 -0.09 3.99 12.67
CA LEU A 94 0.40 5.34 12.33
C LEU A 94 -0.19 6.42 13.23
N GLU A 95 -1.48 6.35 13.53
CA GLU A 95 -2.18 7.38 14.30
C GLU A 95 -1.92 7.29 15.81
N THR A 96 -1.76 6.08 16.34
CA THR A 96 -1.74 5.86 17.79
C THR A 96 -0.44 5.28 18.32
N GLY A 97 0.45 4.79 17.46
CA GLY A 97 1.63 4.03 17.87
C GLY A 97 1.31 2.69 18.53
N LYS A 98 0.10 2.15 18.33
CA LYS A 98 -0.37 0.94 18.99
C LYS A 98 -0.75 -0.14 17.99
N VAL A 99 -0.56 -1.39 18.42
CA VAL A 99 -1.04 -2.58 17.70
C VAL A 99 -1.88 -3.45 18.62
N SER A 100 -2.83 -4.16 18.04
CA SER A 100 -3.60 -5.17 18.76
C SER A 100 -2.94 -6.54 18.60
N THR A 101 -2.52 -7.13 19.71
CA THR A 101 -1.91 -8.47 19.75
C THR A 101 -2.66 -9.34 20.74
N ARG A 102 -3.19 -10.47 20.26
CA ARG A 102 -3.95 -11.42 21.09
C ARG A 102 -5.08 -10.74 21.92
N GLY A 103 -5.79 -9.82 21.29
CA GLY A 103 -6.91 -9.09 21.91
C GLY A 103 -6.50 -7.99 22.90
N ARG A 104 -5.22 -7.67 23.02
CA ARG A 104 -4.71 -6.57 23.85
C ARG A 104 -4.05 -5.50 23.00
N GLU A 105 -4.29 -4.24 23.34
CA GLU A 105 -3.53 -3.13 22.77
C GLU A 105 -2.17 -3.01 23.46
N MET A 106 -1.13 -2.84 22.64
CA MET A 106 0.23 -2.65 23.11
C MET A 106 0.89 -1.51 22.35
N ASN A 107 1.68 -0.71 23.06
CA ASN A 107 2.50 0.33 22.43
C ASN A 107 3.64 -0.31 21.63
N VAL A 108 3.86 0.21 20.44
CA VAL A 108 5.00 -0.16 19.59
C VAL A 108 6.20 0.67 20.03
N MET A 109 7.35 -0.01 20.24
CA MET A 109 8.61 0.64 20.62
C MET A 109 9.50 0.88 19.39
N ALA A 110 9.33 0.06 18.35
CA ALA A 110 10.03 0.24 17.08
C ALA A 110 9.69 1.59 16.44
N GLU A 111 10.64 2.18 15.73
CA GLU A 111 10.39 3.40 14.94
C GLU A 111 9.41 3.06 13.79
N VAL A 112 8.31 3.80 13.67
CA VAL A 112 7.31 3.60 12.62
C VAL A 112 7.34 4.76 11.65
N LYS A 113 7.53 4.47 10.35
CA LYS A 113 7.48 5.46 9.28
C LYS A 113 6.61 4.98 8.13
N GLN A 114 5.90 5.90 7.50
CA GLN A 114 5.21 5.68 6.24
C GLN A 114 6.03 6.26 5.09
N PHE A 115 6.07 5.49 3.98
CA PHE A 115 6.67 5.91 2.72
C PHE A 115 5.69 5.65 1.59
N GLU A 116 5.63 6.54 0.62
CA GLU A 116 4.75 6.41 -0.53
C GLU A 116 5.51 5.81 -1.72
N PHE A 117 5.53 4.48 -1.81
CA PHE A 117 6.01 3.73 -2.96
C PHE A 117 4.81 3.21 -3.76
N SER A 118 3.95 4.14 -4.21
CA SER A 118 2.76 3.79 -4.95
C SER A 118 3.03 3.65 -6.45
N GLY A 119 2.48 2.60 -7.06
CA GLY A 119 2.37 2.47 -8.51
C GLY A 119 1.03 2.98 -9.05
N HIS A 120 0.18 3.55 -8.19
CA HIS A 120 -1.06 4.18 -8.62
C HIS A 120 -0.80 5.59 -9.12
N ALA A 121 -1.65 6.04 -10.05
CA ALA A 121 -1.63 7.41 -10.52
C ALA A 121 -1.87 8.39 -9.34
N ASP A 122 -1.05 9.43 -9.29
CA ASP A 122 -1.27 10.52 -8.36
C ASP A 122 -2.39 11.46 -8.86
N ARG A 123 -2.73 12.45 -8.05
CA ARG A 123 -3.77 13.44 -8.36
C ARG A 123 -3.50 14.20 -9.67
N ASN A 124 -2.24 14.54 -9.96
CA ASN A 124 -1.88 15.29 -11.16
C ASN A 124 -1.97 14.40 -12.40
N GLU A 125 -1.55 13.14 -12.28
CA GLU A 125 -1.69 12.15 -13.33
C GLU A 125 -3.14 11.85 -13.66
N LEU A 126 -4.02 11.75 -12.65
CA LEU A 126 -5.47 11.61 -12.83
C LEU A 126 -6.05 12.83 -13.56
N PHE A 127 -5.68 14.06 -13.19
CA PHE A 127 -6.09 15.26 -13.93
C PHE A 127 -5.54 15.27 -15.36
N GLY A 128 -4.29 14.82 -15.54
CA GLY A 128 -3.68 14.67 -16.87
C GLY A 128 -4.48 13.73 -17.78
N MET A 129 -5.01 12.63 -17.22
CA MET A 129 -5.88 11.69 -17.91
C MET A 129 -7.23 12.34 -18.25
N ILE A 130 -7.88 12.98 -17.28
CA ILE A 130 -9.19 13.63 -17.46
C ILE A 130 -9.11 14.72 -18.53
N LYS A 131 -8.03 15.49 -18.58
CA LYS A 131 -7.81 16.54 -19.58
C LYS A 131 -7.82 16.01 -21.02
N GLN A 132 -7.54 14.74 -21.23
CA GLN A 132 -7.51 14.14 -22.58
C GLN A 132 -8.88 13.65 -23.04
N ILE A 133 -9.88 13.60 -22.15
CA ILE A 133 -11.24 13.17 -22.48
C ILE A 133 -11.91 14.27 -23.30
N LYS A 134 -12.48 13.89 -24.43
CA LYS A 134 -13.19 14.81 -25.33
C LYS A 134 -14.71 14.74 -25.07
N GLY A 135 -15.38 15.84 -25.42
CA GLY A 135 -16.83 15.94 -25.25
C GLY A 135 -17.22 16.49 -23.86
N ASN A 136 -18.38 16.09 -23.39
CA ASN A 136 -18.91 16.49 -22.08
C ASN A 136 -19.24 15.23 -21.26
N PRO A 137 -18.22 14.55 -20.70
CA PRO A 137 -18.43 13.32 -19.95
C PRO A 137 -19.09 13.59 -18.61
N GLN A 138 -19.82 12.61 -18.10
CA GLN A 138 -20.13 12.49 -16.69
C GLN A 138 -18.99 11.72 -16.03
N VAL A 139 -18.38 12.27 -14.98
CA VAL A 139 -17.26 11.66 -14.25
C VAL A 139 -17.73 11.21 -12.87
N LEU A 140 -17.48 9.95 -12.54
CA LEU A 140 -17.79 9.40 -11.23
C LEU A 140 -16.47 9.12 -10.48
N THR A 141 -16.32 9.73 -9.31
CA THR A 141 -15.14 9.54 -8.44
C THR A 141 -15.44 8.49 -7.39
N VAL A 142 -14.74 7.37 -7.47
CA VAL A 142 -14.99 6.18 -6.64
C VAL A 142 -13.68 5.57 -6.12
N HIS A 143 -13.79 4.66 -5.16
CA HIS A 143 -12.65 3.88 -4.65
C HIS A 143 -11.61 4.70 -3.86
N GLY A 144 -12.03 5.81 -3.26
CA GLY A 144 -11.26 6.60 -2.31
C GLY A 144 -12.03 6.80 -1.01
N ASP A 145 -11.41 7.47 -0.06
CA ASP A 145 -12.12 7.99 1.11
C ASP A 145 -13.17 8.99 0.65
N SER A 146 -14.36 9.00 1.29
CA SER A 146 -15.49 9.83 0.86
C SER A 146 -15.11 11.29 0.65
N GLU A 147 -14.39 11.89 1.60
CA GLU A 147 -13.91 13.27 1.49
C GLU A 147 -13.01 13.49 0.28
N SER A 148 -12.09 12.56 0.03
CA SER A 148 -11.18 12.63 -1.13
C SER A 148 -11.94 12.53 -2.45
N CYS A 149 -12.96 11.67 -2.54
CA CYS A 149 -13.80 11.54 -3.72
C CYS A 149 -14.62 12.83 -3.96
N ASP A 150 -15.20 13.41 -2.92
CA ASP A 150 -15.97 14.66 -3.01
C ASP A 150 -15.10 15.83 -3.46
N ILE A 151 -13.93 16.00 -2.85
CA ILE A 151 -12.96 17.04 -3.22
C ILE A 151 -12.56 16.89 -4.69
N PHE A 152 -12.23 15.66 -5.11
CA PHE A 152 -11.77 15.41 -6.46
C PHE A 152 -12.88 15.65 -7.50
N ALA A 153 -14.13 15.24 -7.21
CA ALA A 153 -15.29 15.53 -8.06
C ALA A 153 -15.49 17.05 -8.23
N LYS A 154 -15.46 17.80 -7.13
CA LYS A 154 -15.57 19.25 -7.15
C LYS A 154 -14.49 19.92 -7.99
N GLU A 155 -13.24 19.50 -7.83
CA GLU A 155 -12.13 20.04 -8.60
C GLU A 155 -12.21 19.72 -10.10
N ILE A 156 -12.76 18.55 -10.47
CA ILE A 156 -13.03 18.21 -11.87
C ILE A 156 -14.05 19.18 -12.46
N GLN A 157 -15.13 19.47 -11.72
CA GLN A 157 -16.13 20.47 -12.15
C GLN A 157 -15.50 21.84 -12.33
N GLU A 158 -14.71 22.31 -11.36
CA GLU A 158 -14.10 23.63 -11.38
C GLU A 158 -13.04 23.78 -12.49
N LYS A 159 -12.22 22.75 -12.73
CA LYS A 159 -11.11 22.83 -13.67
C LYS A 159 -11.46 22.52 -15.12
N PHE A 160 -12.41 21.62 -15.32
CA PHE A 160 -12.71 21.10 -16.67
C PHE A 160 -14.15 21.42 -17.11
N GLY A 161 -15.02 21.89 -16.20
CA GLY A 161 -16.44 22.13 -16.50
C GLY A 161 -17.25 20.85 -16.74
N PHE A 162 -16.69 19.68 -16.41
CA PHE A 162 -17.38 18.41 -16.57
C PHE A 162 -18.36 18.17 -15.43
N SER A 163 -19.46 17.47 -15.71
CA SER A 163 -20.32 16.95 -14.64
C SER A 163 -19.53 15.87 -13.87
N ALA A 164 -19.29 16.08 -12.58
CA ALA A 164 -18.58 15.12 -11.75
C ALA A 164 -19.33 14.90 -10.43
N HIS A 165 -19.33 13.66 -9.95
CA HIS A 165 -20.06 13.24 -8.76
C HIS A 165 -19.31 12.13 -8.02
N ALA A 166 -19.33 12.18 -6.68
CA ALA A 166 -18.86 11.11 -5.80
C ALA A 166 -20.09 10.34 -5.28
N PRO A 167 -20.41 9.18 -5.86
CA PRO A 167 -21.62 8.47 -5.49
C PRO A 167 -21.55 7.87 -4.10
N ALA A 168 -22.67 7.95 -3.36
CA ALA A 168 -22.81 7.24 -2.10
C ALA A 168 -22.92 5.71 -2.33
N VAL A 169 -22.65 4.94 -1.30
CA VAL A 169 -22.81 3.47 -1.36
C VAL A 169 -24.28 3.13 -1.64
N ASN A 170 -24.52 2.31 -2.66
CA ASN A 170 -25.84 1.92 -3.17
C ASN A 170 -26.63 3.05 -3.87
N GLU A 171 -26.01 4.16 -4.20
CA GLU A 171 -26.65 5.18 -5.04
C GLU A 171 -26.82 4.67 -6.48
N THR A 172 -27.99 4.88 -7.05
CA THR A 172 -28.28 4.57 -8.46
C THR A 172 -28.07 5.80 -9.31
N ILE A 173 -27.22 5.71 -10.31
CA ILE A 173 -26.92 6.81 -11.23
C ILE A 173 -27.44 6.44 -12.61
N THR A 174 -28.20 7.34 -13.19
CA THR A 174 -28.64 7.22 -14.59
C THR A 174 -27.64 7.97 -15.48
N VAL A 175 -27.08 7.29 -16.46
CA VAL A 175 -26.14 7.80 -17.47
C VAL A 175 -26.79 7.88 -18.82
#